data_7856fd2d8c14ecba0a79a70a94cfd62b
#
_entry.id   7856fd2d8c14ecba0a79a70a94cfd62b
#
_cell.length_a   1.000
_cell.length_b   1.000
_cell.length_c   1.000
_cell.angle_alpha   90.00
_cell.angle_beta   90.00
_cell.angle_gamma   90.00
#
_symmetry.space_group_name_H-M   'P 1'
#
loop_
_entity.id
_entity.type
_entity.pdbx_description
1 polymer ?
#
loop_
_entity_poly.entity_id
_entity_poly.type
_entity_poly.pdbx_seq_one_letter_code
_entity_poly.pdbx_strand_id
1 'polypeptide(L)'
;MTENIKLTSFAAGGGCACKIPAGQLESAVEGLIGKADPNVLVGLDDGDDAAAVKIQDGLAVISTADFFTPMLNDPYDWGRVAAANALSDVYAMGGTPVTAINLVGWPNEKLGLDVLREVLRGGMDIATEAGISVTGGHSITAPEPLYGMAATGIVAPDKLMRNDAAEPGLPITLTKPIGVGILNNKHKATGEVSQAAVDSMTTLNREAARAAVEAGVRAATDVTGFGLLGHLYKLCRASGIAAELDFSAVPTIEGAKEALAEGFIPGGSRRNLDWVRPHLDTSLSEEELVLLADAQTSGGLLLIGEVPGYPVIGHTTERTGDAFIKA
;
A
#
# COMPACT_ATOMS: atom_id res chain seq x y z
N MET A 1 17.62 26.67 9.67
CA MET A 1 16.34 27.38 9.47
C MET A 1 15.64 26.75 8.28
N THR A 2 14.84 25.70 8.53
CA THR A 2 14.01 24.99 7.53
C THR A 2 12.58 25.59 7.52
N GLU A 3 12.49 26.94 7.69
CA GLU A 3 11.22 27.63 7.77
C GLU A 3 10.46 27.56 6.45
N ASN A 4 9.29 26.90 6.48
CA ASN A 4 8.20 26.95 5.50
C ASN A 4 8.46 26.34 4.09
N ILE A 5 9.23 25.27 3.98
CA ILE A 5 9.27 24.53 2.72
C ILE A 5 8.02 23.69 2.59
N LYS A 6 7.16 24.01 1.61
CA LYS A 6 6.01 23.16 1.24
C LYS A 6 6.49 22.05 0.30
N LEU A 7 6.98 20.94 0.83
CA LEU A 7 7.48 19.81 0.02
C LEU A 7 6.45 19.32 -0.98
N THR A 8 5.17 19.30 -0.60
CA THR A 8 4.07 18.88 -1.50
C THR A 8 3.90 19.77 -2.73
N SER A 9 4.47 20.99 -2.74
CA SER A 9 4.45 21.88 -3.91
C SER A 9 5.48 21.55 -4.99
N PHE A 10 6.47 20.70 -4.68
CA PHE A 10 7.51 20.27 -5.62
C PHE A 10 7.09 19.06 -6.47
N ALA A 11 5.90 18.52 -6.26
CA ALA A 11 5.40 17.36 -6.96
C ALA A 11 3.97 17.57 -7.48
N ALA A 12 3.68 17.09 -8.68
CA ALA A 12 2.34 17.16 -9.27
C ALA A 12 1.32 16.33 -8.47
N GLY A 13 1.72 15.17 -7.97
CA GLY A 13 0.95 14.28 -7.09
C GLY A 13 1.65 14.08 -5.75
N GLY A 14 1.18 13.14 -4.93
CA GLY A 14 1.82 12.77 -3.66
C GLY A 14 1.47 11.35 -3.25
N GLY A 15 2.43 10.64 -2.63
CA GLY A 15 2.26 9.28 -2.15
C GLY A 15 1.90 8.27 -3.23
N CYS A 16 1.30 7.16 -2.83
CA CYS A 16 0.92 6.07 -3.73
C CYS A 16 -0.18 6.43 -4.76
N ALA A 17 -0.87 7.55 -4.59
CA ALA A 17 -1.83 8.08 -5.58
C ALA A 17 -1.19 8.48 -6.93
N CYS A 18 0.16 8.54 -7.00
CA CYS A 18 0.93 8.84 -8.22
C CYS A 18 1.29 7.60 -9.05
N LYS A 19 0.92 6.40 -8.60
CA LYS A 19 1.19 5.16 -9.35
C LYS A 19 0.58 5.25 -10.77
N ILE A 20 1.26 4.63 -11.74
CA ILE A 20 0.70 4.42 -13.09
C ILE A 20 -0.61 3.64 -12.94
N PRO A 21 -1.70 4.02 -13.61
CA PRO A 21 -2.96 3.28 -13.54
C PRO A 21 -2.76 1.80 -13.84
N ALA A 22 -3.39 0.91 -13.04
CA ALA A 22 -3.17 -0.53 -13.10
C ALA A 22 -3.31 -1.11 -14.51
N GLY A 23 -4.38 -0.77 -15.25
CA GLY A 23 -4.58 -1.26 -16.62
C GLY A 23 -3.53 -0.80 -17.62
N GLN A 24 -2.90 0.37 -17.42
CA GLN A 24 -1.80 0.83 -18.27
C GLN A 24 -0.50 0.06 -17.96
N LEU A 25 -0.24 -0.19 -16.67
CA LEU A 25 0.94 -0.96 -16.28
C LEU A 25 0.83 -2.41 -16.74
N GLU A 26 -0.33 -3.05 -16.57
CA GLU A 26 -0.61 -4.40 -17.05
C GLU A 26 -0.33 -4.51 -18.58
N SER A 27 -0.81 -3.57 -19.37
CA SER A 27 -0.52 -3.53 -20.81
C SER A 27 0.96 -3.35 -21.13
N ALA A 28 1.69 -2.60 -20.31
CA ALA A 28 3.11 -2.36 -20.53
C ALA A 28 3.98 -3.59 -20.24
N VAL A 29 3.55 -4.46 -19.32
CA VAL A 29 4.29 -5.69 -18.93
C VAL A 29 3.76 -6.95 -19.63
N GLU A 30 2.65 -6.85 -20.36
CA GLU A 30 2.06 -7.95 -21.10
C GLU A 30 3.07 -8.59 -22.07
N GLY A 31 3.24 -9.91 -21.98
CA GLY A 31 4.19 -10.65 -22.82
C GLY A 31 5.67 -10.52 -22.42
N LEU A 32 6.00 -9.78 -21.34
CA LEU A 32 7.37 -9.70 -20.80
C LEU A 32 7.69 -10.82 -19.80
N ILE A 33 6.75 -11.72 -19.56
CA ILE A 33 6.95 -12.86 -18.68
C ILE A 33 8.10 -13.72 -19.19
N GLY A 34 9.14 -13.83 -18.39
CA GLY A 34 10.33 -14.58 -18.71
C GLY A 34 10.09 -16.10 -18.74
N LYS A 35 11.14 -16.85 -19.00
CA LYS A 35 11.11 -18.32 -18.89
C LYS A 35 10.74 -18.71 -17.46
N ALA A 36 9.79 -19.65 -17.32
CA ALA A 36 9.39 -20.17 -16.01
C ALA A 36 10.60 -20.70 -15.23
N ASP A 37 10.79 -20.18 -14.03
CA ASP A 37 11.78 -20.66 -13.07
C ASP A 37 11.02 -21.31 -11.90
N PRO A 38 11.23 -22.62 -11.63
CA PRO A 38 10.52 -23.31 -10.55
C PRO A 38 10.83 -22.78 -9.14
N ASN A 39 11.84 -21.94 -8.99
CA ASN A 39 12.15 -21.28 -7.72
C ASN A 39 11.37 -19.96 -7.53
N VAL A 40 10.81 -19.38 -8.58
CA VAL A 40 9.93 -18.20 -8.45
C VAL A 40 8.60 -18.66 -7.91
N LEU A 41 8.29 -18.27 -6.66
CA LEU A 41 7.03 -18.59 -5.99
C LEU A 41 5.96 -17.54 -6.27
N VAL A 42 6.37 -16.28 -6.42
CA VAL A 42 5.54 -15.14 -6.80
C VAL A 42 6.34 -14.27 -7.77
N GLY A 43 5.77 -13.98 -8.92
CA GLY A 43 6.38 -13.21 -10.00
C GLY A 43 5.49 -12.07 -10.51
N LEU A 44 5.60 -11.78 -11.81
CA LEU A 44 4.85 -10.69 -12.44
C LEU A 44 3.41 -11.06 -12.81
N ASP A 45 3.06 -12.35 -12.81
CA ASP A 45 1.84 -12.87 -13.44
C ASP A 45 0.57 -12.44 -12.71
N ASP A 46 0.60 -12.44 -11.36
CA ASP A 46 -0.57 -12.23 -10.52
C ASP A 46 -0.64 -10.80 -9.96
N GLY A 47 0.40 -9.98 -10.20
CA GLY A 47 0.47 -8.60 -9.71
C GLY A 47 0.41 -8.51 -8.18
N ASP A 48 1.10 -9.42 -7.51
CA ASP A 48 1.24 -9.47 -6.05
C ASP A 48 2.06 -8.28 -5.51
N ASP A 49 2.19 -8.17 -4.19
CA ASP A 49 2.83 -7.02 -3.53
C ASP A 49 4.35 -7.00 -3.76
N ALA A 50 4.99 -8.19 -3.77
CA ALA A 50 6.42 -8.32 -4.03
C ALA A 50 6.77 -9.62 -4.76
N ALA A 51 7.99 -9.72 -5.28
CA ALA A 51 8.52 -10.98 -5.78
C ALA A 51 8.97 -11.89 -4.63
N ALA A 52 8.72 -13.21 -4.76
CA ALA A 52 9.22 -14.22 -3.82
C ALA A 52 9.95 -15.33 -4.58
N VAL A 53 11.19 -15.60 -4.18
CA VAL A 53 12.03 -16.61 -4.81
C VAL A 53 12.59 -17.58 -3.76
N LYS A 54 12.35 -18.88 -3.95
CA LYS A 54 12.93 -19.93 -3.11
C LYS A 54 14.44 -20.00 -3.33
N ILE A 55 15.22 -19.90 -2.26
CA ILE A 55 16.69 -19.99 -2.32
C ILE A 55 17.23 -21.31 -1.75
N GLN A 56 16.46 -21.93 -0.86
CA GLN A 56 16.71 -23.26 -0.33
C GLN A 56 15.44 -23.85 0.26
N ASP A 57 15.49 -25.11 0.70
CA ASP A 57 14.35 -25.73 1.37
C ASP A 57 14.01 -24.97 2.67
N GLY A 58 12.71 -24.63 2.80
CA GLY A 58 12.19 -23.89 3.95
C GLY A 58 12.49 -22.40 3.94
N LEU A 59 13.13 -21.83 2.88
CA LEU A 59 13.48 -20.42 2.84
C LEU A 59 13.28 -19.80 1.46
N ALA A 60 12.51 -18.72 1.38
CA ALA A 60 12.38 -17.84 0.23
C ALA A 60 12.80 -16.41 0.59
N VAL A 61 13.30 -15.68 -0.40
CA VAL A 61 13.59 -14.25 -0.34
C VAL A 61 12.42 -13.49 -0.94
N ILE A 62 11.98 -12.44 -0.26
CA ILE A 62 11.04 -11.42 -0.76
C ILE A 62 11.86 -10.21 -1.17
N SER A 63 11.54 -9.64 -2.34
CA SER A 63 12.19 -8.43 -2.86
C SER A 63 11.14 -7.48 -3.42
N THR A 64 11.14 -6.24 -2.92
CA THR A 64 10.27 -5.17 -3.35
C THR A 64 10.97 -3.83 -3.42
N ALA A 65 10.37 -2.84 -4.08
CA ALA A 65 10.82 -1.46 -4.09
C ALA A 65 9.64 -0.52 -4.25
N ASP A 66 9.44 0.36 -3.27
CA ASP A 66 8.45 1.42 -3.33
C ASP A 66 9.10 2.79 -3.07
N PHE A 67 8.75 3.76 -3.90
CA PHE A 67 9.17 5.15 -3.77
C PHE A 67 8.13 6.09 -4.39
N PHE A 68 8.01 7.28 -3.84
CA PHE A 68 7.01 8.25 -4.28
C PHE A 68 7.41 9.69 -3.95
N THR A 69 6.65 10.63 -4.50
CA THR A 69 6.79 12.07 -4.25
C THR A 69 6.16 12.47 -2.91
N PRO A 70 6.54 13.64 -2.32
CA PRO A 70 6.02 14.07 -1.03
C PRO A 70 4.49 14.18 -0.99
N MET A 71 3.88 13.62 0.07
CA MET A 71 2.48 13.84 0.42
C MET A 71 2.33 14.66 1.71
N LEU A 72 3.40 14.83 2.47
CA LEU A 72 3.51 15.67 3.66
C LEU A 72 4.55 16.75 3.45
N ASN A 73 4.37 17.89 4.14
CA ASN A 73 5.34 18.99 4.08
C ASN A 73 6.50 18.79 5.07
N ASP A 74 6.29 18.05 6.15
CA ASP A 74 7.36 17.68 7.06
C ASP A 74 8.25 16.60 6.41
N PRO A 75 9.56 16.87 6.21
CA PRO A 75 10.46 15.93 5.55
C PRO A 75 10.72 14.66 6.36
N TYR A 76 10.76 14.77 7.68
CA TYR A 76 10.97 13.63 8.55
C TYR A 76 9.79 12.66 8.51
N ASP A 77 8.55 13.17 8.61
CA ASP A 77 7.35 12.35 8.52
C ASP A 77 7.18 11.74 7.13
N TRP A 78 7.48 12.49 6.05
CA TRP A 78 7.49 11.88 4.72
C TRP A 78 8.48 10.72 4.64
N GLY A 79 9.68 10.87 5.20
CA GLY A 79 10.67 9.81 5.28
C GLY A 79 10.18 8.56 6.04
N ARG A 80 9.50 8.78 7.18
CA ARG A 80 8.88 7.69 7.97
C ARG A 80 7.83 6.94 7.17
N VAL A 81 6.92 7.67 6.53
CA VAL A 81 5.85 7.08 5.72
C VAL A 81 6.41 6.27 4.55
N ALA A 82 7.42 6.81 3.86
CA ALA A 82 8.03 6.13 2.72
C ALA A 82 8.69 4.80 3.11
N ALA A 83 9.38 4.76 4.25
CA ALA A 83 9.98 3.55 4.76
C ALA A 83 8.93 2.53 5.24
N ALA A 84 7.90 2.98 5.98
CA ALA A 84 6.82 2.11 6.44
C ALA A 84 6.07 1.47 5.25
N ASN A 85 5.83 2.24 4.19
CA ASN A 85 5.19 1.76 2.97
C ASN A 85 6.06 0.73 2.22
N ALA A 86 7.37 0.99 2.06
CA ALA A 86 8.25 0.05 1.36
C ALA A 86 8.45 -1.28 2.12
N LEU A 87 8.34 -1.27 3.45
CA LEU A 87 8.40 -2.48 4.26
C LEU A 87 7.06 -3.25 4.28
N SER A 88 5.97 -2.59 3.93
CA SER A 88 4.61 -3.15 4.00
C SER A 88 4.42 -4.36 3.10
N ASP A 89 4.97 -4.34 1.88
CA ASP A 89 4.91 -5.47 0.94
C ASP A 89 5.52 -6.74 1.54
N VAL A 90 6.64 -6.61 2.27
CA VAL A 90 7.26 -7.76 2.93
C VAL A 90 6.33 -8.34 3.99
N TYR A 91 5.65 -7.48 4.76
CA TYR A 91 4.67 -7.90 5.77
C TYR A 91 3.41 -8.49 5.13
N ALA A 92 2.91 -7.91 4.03
CA ALA A 92 1.76 -8.41 3.31
C ALA A 92 1.95 -9.84 2.80
N MET A 93 3.18 -10.21 2.46
CA MET A 93 3.55 -11.56 2.05
C MET A 93 3.89 -12.51 3.21
N GLY A 94 3.61 -12.12 4.47
CA GLY A 94 3.92 -12.95 5.66
C GLY A 94 5.41 -13.02 6.00
N GLY A 95 6.22 -12.17 5.38
CA GLY A 95 7.68 -12.15 5.55
C GLY A 95 8.16 -11.29 6.71
N THR A 96 9.46 -11.45 6.98
CA THR A 96 10.19 -10.63 7.92
C THR A 96 11.25 -9.83 7.16
N PRO A 97 11.25 -8.50 7.22
CA PRO A 97 12.31 -7.68 6.61
C PRO A 97 13.68 -8.01 7.20
N VAL A 98 14.71 -8.00 6.35
CA VAL A 98 16.11 -8.29 6.73
C VAL A 98 16.99 -7.06 6.55
N THR A 99 16.79 -6.32 5.48
CA THR A 99 17.51 -5.09 5.16
C THR A 99 16.73 -4.24 4.17
N ALA A 100 17.10 -2.97 4.07
CA ALA A 100 16.61 -2.08 3.03
C ALA A 100 17.75 -1.20 2.50
N ILE A 101 17.57 -0.67 1.29
CA ILE A 101 18.43 0.35 0.70
C ILE A 101 17.60 1.55 0.26
N ASN A 102 18.12 2.76 0.43
CA ASN A 102 17.44 3.99 0.05
C ASN A 102 17.41 4.19 -1.47
N LEU A 103 16.28 4.66 -1.98
CA LEU A 103 16.09 5.14 -3.35
C LEU A 103 15.77 6.63 -3.30
N VAL A 104 16.62 7.48 -3.89
CA VAL A 104 16.52 8.94 -3.80
C VAL A 104 16.59 9.59 -5.17
N GLY A 105 15.57 10.34 -5.55
CA GLY A 105 15.61 11.35 -6.59
C GLY A 105 15.53 12.73 -5.94
N TRP A 106 16.52 13.65 -6.19
CA TRP A 106 16.56 14.91 -5.46
C TRP A 106 16.79 16.12 -6.37
N PRO A 107 15.97 17.19 -6.26
CA PRO A 107 16.15 18.42 -7.04
C PRO A 107 17.16 19.35 -6.33
N ASN A 108 18.44 19.01 -6.38
CA ASN A 108 19.55 19.68 -5.64
C ASN A 108 19.61 21.21 -5.81
N GLU A 109 19.12 21.73 -6.96
CA GLU A 109 19.10 23.18 -7.21
C GLU A 109 17.95 23.90 -6.49
N LYS A 110 16.93 23.16 -6.04
CA LYS A 110 15.70 23.70 -5.45
C LYS A 110 15.57 23.39 -3.96
N LEU A 111 16.09 22.25 -3.52
CA LEU A 111 15.98 21.76 -2.14
C LEU A 111 17.36 21.44 -1.57
N GLY A 112 17.63 21.99 -0.39
CA GLY A 112 18.87 21.75 0.33
C GLY A 112 19.05 20.30 0.80
N LEU A 113 20.30 19.90 1.01
CA LEU A 113 20.63 18.56 1.53
C LEU A 113 20.28 18.39 3.02
N ASP A 114 20.06 19.47 3.75
CA ASP A 114 19.53 19.46 5.10
C ASP A 114 18.10 18.91 5.15
N VAL A 115 17.25 19.26 4.17
CA VAL A 115 15.92 18.70 4.00
C VAL A 115 15.99 17.20 3.68
N LEU A 116 16.87 16.81 2.73
CA LEU A 116 17.10 15.40 2.42
C LEU A 116 17.56 14.60 3.64
N ARG A 117 18.43 15.19 4.47
CA ARG A 117 18.90 14.54 5.70
C ARG A 117 17.75 14.19 6.64
N GLU A 118 16.76 15.07 6.79
CA GLU A 118 15.58 14.80 7.63
C GLU A 118 14.71 13.67 7.03
N VAL A 119 14.52 13.64 5.71
CA VAL A 119 13.83 12.53 5.03
C VAL A 119 14.53 11.20 5.30
N LEU A 120 15.86 11.15 5.10
CA LEU A 120 16.65 9.95 5.35
C LEU A 120 16.60 9.52 6.82
N ARG A 121 16.64 10.51 7.77
CA ARG A 121 16.53 10.24 9.20
C ARG A 121 15.20 9.58 9.53
N GLY A 122 14.07 10.09 9.02
CA GLY A 122 12.76 9.49 9.19
C GLY A 122 12.69 8.04 8.69
N GLY A 123 13.26 7.78 7.51
CA GLY A 123 13.33 6.42 6.97
C GLY A 123 14.19 5.48 7.81
N MET A 124 15.32 5.95 8.32
CA MET A 124 16.21 5.16 9.19
C MET A 124 15.55 4.83 10.54
N ASP A 125 14.77 5.75 11.11
CA ASP A 125 14.08 5.52 12.39
C ASP A 125 13.02 4.42 12.24
N ILE A 126 12.25 4.42 11.16
CA ILE A 126 11.28 3.33 10.85
C ILE A 126 11.99 2.00 10.58
N ALA A 127 13.09 2.00 9.84
CA ALA A 127 13.89 0.77 9.63
C ALA A 127 14.40 0.21 10.96
N THR A 128 14.86 1.08 11.87
CA THR A 128 15.29 0.69 13.22
C THR A 128 14.13 0.10 14.03
N GLU A 129 12.93 0.72 13.97
CA GLU A 129 11.72 0.20 14.60
C GLU A 129 11.33 -1.17 14.03
N ALA A 130 11.50 -1.38 12.72
CA ALA A 130 11.30 -2.68 12.07
C ALA A 130 12.36 -3.73 12.45
N GLY A 131 13.42 -3.33 13.16
CA GLY A 131 14.52 -4.20 13.59
C GLY A 131 15.55 -4.48 12.50
N ILE A 132 15.63 -3.64 11.47
CA ILE A 132 16.58 -3.77 10.36
C ILE A 132 17.51 -2.56 10.24
N SER A 133 18.56 -2.71 9.46
CA SER A 133 19.44 -1.62 9.06
C SER A 133 19.24 -1.24 7.60
N VAL A 134 19.28 0.07 7.33
CA VAL A 134 19.45 0.58 5.97
C VAL A 134 20.95 0.47 5.62
N THR A 135 21.27 -0.39 4.65
CA THR A 135 22.66 -0.80 4.38
C THR A 135 23.28 -0.15 3.13
N GLY A 136 22.56 0.78 2.52
CA GLY A 136 23.05 1.47 1.32
C GLY A 136 21.95 2.23 0.60
N GLY A 137 22.13 2.44 -0.69
CA GLY A 137 21.13 3.08 -1.53
C GLY A 137 21.72 3.63 -2.83
N HIS A 138 20.81 4.25 -3.61
CA HIS A 138 21.15 4.95 -4.83
C HIS A 138 20.49 6.33 -4.86
N SER A 139 21.19 7.32 -5.39
CA SER A 139 20.66 8.69 -5.52
C SER A 139 20.96 9.26 -6.88
N ILE A 140 19.98 9.97 -7.44
CA ILE A 140 20.11 10.71 -8.69
C ILE A 140 19.57 12.12 -8.53
N THR A 141 20.04 13.05 -9.38
CA THR A 141 19.38 14.34 -9.54
C THR A 141 18.07 14.13 -10.31
N ALA A 142 16.98 14.67 -9.80
CA ALA A 142 15.65 14.54 -10.38
C ALA A 142 14.91 15.90 -10.34
N PRO A 143 13.94 16.14 -11.24
CA PRO A 143 13.20 17.42 -11.26
C PRO A 143 12.26 17.59 -10.07
N GLU A 144 11.81 16.47 -9.47
CA GLU A 144 10.94 16.38 -8.31
C GLU A 144 11.60 15.51 -7.21
N PRO A 145 11.34 15.77 -5.93
CA PRO A 145 11.86 14.92 -4.86
C PRO A 145 11.14 13.57 -4.88
N LEU A 146 11.90 12.50 -4.87
CA LEU A 146 11.47 11.11 -4.79
C LEU A 146 12.23 10.43 -3.65
N TYR A 147 11.53 9.70 -2.81
CA TYR A 147 12.13 8.91 -1.76
C TYR A 147 11.35 7.63 -1.51
N GLY A 148 12.05 6.58 -1.22
CA GLY A 148 11.57 5.29 -0.78
C GLY A 148 12.72 4.32 -0.55
N MET A 149 12.38 3.04 -0.51
CA MET A 149 13.35 1.99 -0.27
C MET A 149 13.11 0.78 -1.18
N ALA A 150 14.19 0.08 -1.50
CA ALA A 150 14.08 -1.33 -1.88
C ALA A 150 14.29 -2.17 -0.62
N ALA A 151 13.31 -3.01 -0.29
CA ALA A 151 13.31 -3.86 0.87
C ALA A 151 13.53 -5.32 0.50
N THR A 152 14.34 -6.01 1.30
CA THR A 152 14.56 -7.46 1.20
C THR A 152 14.05 -8.10 2.48
N GLY A 153 13.22 -9.12 2.33
CA GLY A 153 12.71 -9.93 3.41
C GLY A 153 12.94 -11.43 3.19
N ILE A 154 12.59 -12.21 4.18
CA ILE A 154 12.59 -13.67 4.12
C ILE A 154 11.28 -14.24 4.63
N VAL A 155 10.89 -15.39 4.10
CA VAL A 155 9.69 -16.10 4.49
C VAL A 155 9.90 -17.62 4.32
N ALA A 156 9.29 -18.42 5.18
CA ALA A 156 9.14 -19.85 4.91
C ALA A 156 8.05 -20.02 3.81
N PRO A 157 8.29 -20.80 2.75
CA PRO A 157 7.34 -20.93 1.63
C PRO A 157 5.94 -21.38 2.05
N ASP A 158 5.81 -22.14 3.13
CA ASP A 158 4.55 -22.59 3.70
C ASP A 158 3.80 -21.49 4.50
N LYS A 159 4.47 -20.37 4.78
CA LYS A 159 3.91 -19.17 5.45
C LYS A 159 3.68 -18.01 4.50
N LEU A 160 4.04 -18.17 3.24
CA LEU A 160 3.84 -17.14 2.22
C LEU A 160 2.35 -16.83 2.04
N MET A 161 1.98 -15.57 2.19
CA MET A 161 0.65 -15.06 1.86
C MET A 161 0.68 -14.49 0.44
N ARG A 162 -0.38 -14.73 -0.35
CA ARG A 162 -0.41 -14.40 -1.79
C ARG A 162 -1.78 -13.89 -2.21
N ASN A 163 -1.82 -13.07 -3.24
CA ASN A 163 -3.06 -12.56 -3.81
C ASN A 163 -3.95 -13.64 -4.44
N ASP A 164 -3.39 -14.73 -4.93
CA ASP A 164 -4.08 -15.82 -5.64
C ASP A 164 -4.51 -16.99 -4.75
N ALA A 165 -4.35 -16.86 -3.43
CA ALA A 165 -4.56 -17.95 -2.47
C ALA A 165 -5.87 -17.82 -1.67
N ALA A 166 -6.76 -16.92 -2.04
CA ALA A 166 -8.03 -16.75 -1.34
C ALA A 166 -9.04 -17.83 -1.72
N GLU A 167 -9.77 -18.32 -0.72
CA GLU A 167 -10.86 -19.28 -0.87
C GLU A 167 -12.21 -18.63 -0.54
N PRO A 168 -13.33 -19.08 -1.11
CA PRO A 168 -14.65 -18.56 -0.77
C PRO A 168 -15.09 -18.95 0.64
N GLY A 169 -15.94 -18.13 1.26
CA GLY A 169 -16.53 -18.40 2.59
C GLY A 169 -15.68 -17.93 3.76
N LEU A 170 -14.56 -17.24 3.52
CA LEU A 170 -13.68 -16.73 4.57
C LEU A 170 -13.99 -15.27 4.91
N PRO A 171 -13.82 -14.85 6.18
CA PRO A 171 -13.90 -13.44 6.57
C PRO A 171 -12.84 -12.60 5.86
N ILE A 172 -13.13 -11.31 5.68
CA ILE A 172 -12.18 -10.31 5.18
C ILE A 172 -11.86 -9.37 6.33
N THR A 173 -10.60 -9.32 6.74
CA THR A 173 -10.11 -8.47 7.82
C THR A 173 -9.31 -7.29 7.25
N LEU A 174 -9.52 -6.08 7.78
CA LEU A 174 -8.75 -4.87 7.44
C LEU A 174 -8.01 -4.35 8.67
N THR A 175 -6.70 -4.12 8.58
CA THR A 175 -5.88 -3.87 9.77
C THR A 175 -5.61 -2.40 10.09
N LYS A 176 -5.88 -1.48 9.17
CA LYS A 176 -5.84 -0.02 9.40
C LYS A 176 -7.06 0.65 8.78
N PRO A 177 -7.50 1.80 9.31
CA PRO A 177 -8.58 2.59 8.72
C PRO A 177 -8.17 3.19 7.38
N ILE A 178 -9.16 3.49 6.52
CA ILE A 178 -8.98 4.15 5.23
C ILE A 178 -9.29 5.66 5.33
N GLY A 179 -8.91 6.43 4.28
CA GLY A 179 -9.16 7.87 4.18
C GLY A 179 -7.88 8.72 4.11
N VAL A 180 -6.71 8.08 4.04
CA VAL A 180 -5.39 8.74 3.95
C VAL A 180 -5.31 9.68 2.75
N GLY A 181 -5.75 9.25 1.57
CA GLY A 181 -5.66 10.06 0.36
C GLY A 181 -6.49 11.32 0.43
N ILE A 182 -7.73 11.23 0.95
CA ILE A 182 -8.63 12.37 1.18
C ILE A 182 -7.98 13.38 2.12
N LEU A 183 -7.45 12.92 3.27
CA LEU A 183 -6.81 13.79 4.26
C LEU A 183 -5.52 14.42 3.74
N ASN A 184 -4.71 13.69 2.97
CA ASN A 184 -3.52 14.24 2.31
C ASN A 184 -3.87 15.24 1.20
N ASN A 185 -5.01 15.07 0.52
CA ASN A 185 -5.52 16.05 -0.45
C ASN A 185 -5.92 17.34 0.25
N LYS A 186 -6.62 17.25 1.41
CA LYS A 186 -6.92 18.41 2.27
C LYS A 186 -5.63 19.08 2.75
N HIS A 187 -4.66 18.31 3.25
CA HIS A 187 -3.35 18.83 3.68
C HIS A 187 -2.64 19.61 2.56
N LYS A 188 -2.59 19.06 1.35
CA LYS A 188 -1.95 19.73 0.21
C LYS A 188 -2.62 21.06 -0.12
N ALA A 189 -3.95 21.12 -0.03
CA ALA A 189 -4.74 22.31 -0.36
C ALA A 189 -4.68 23.39 0.74
N THR A 190 -4.78 22.99 2.01
CA THR A 190 -4.97 23.92 3.15
C THR A 190 -3.73 24.10 4.02
N GLY A 191 -2.81 23.12 4.02
CA GLY A 191 -1.69 23.01 4.96
C GLY A 191 -2.06 22.33 6.29
N GLU A 192 -3.34 21.99 6.51
CA GLU A 192 -3.80 21.30 7.71
C GLU A 192 -3.32 19.85 7.73
N VAL A 193 -2.66 19.42 8.81
CA VAL A 193 -2.14 18.06 8.97
C VAL A 193 -3.09 17.24 9.84
N SER A 194 -3.52 16.08 9.35
CA SER A 194 -4.20 15.08 10.18
C SER A 194 -3.16 14.21 10.87
N GLN A 195 -2.98 14.38 12.18
CA GLN A 195 -2.05 13.55 12.96
C GLN A 195 -2.48 12.08 12.93
N ALA A 196 -3.78 11.79 12.98
CA ALA A 196 -4.31 10.43 12.88
C ALA A 196 -3.91 9.74 11.55
N ALA A 197 -3.87 10.49 10.43
CA ALA A 197 -3.40 9.97 9.16
C ALA A 197 -1.88 9.72 9.18
N VAL A 198 -1.08 10.64 9.75
CA VAL A 198 0.37 10.46 9.89
C VAL A 198 0.67 9.24 10.76
N ASP A 199 0.01 9.09 11.91
CA ASP A 199 0.20 7.96 12.82
C ASP A 199 -0.17 6.63 12.14
N SER A 200 -1.29 6.59 11.40
CA SER A 200 -1.68 5.40 10.62
C SER A 200 -0.64 5.04 9.56
N MET A 201 -0.17 6.02 8.78
CA MET A 201 0.82 5.80 7.72
C MET A 201 2.20 5.36 8.25
N THR A 202 2.60 5.83 9.44
CA THR A 202 3.91 5.51 10.04
C THR A 202 3.89 4.24 10.88
N THR A 203 2.72 3.70 11.22
CA THR A 203 2.58 2.42 11.91
C THR A 203 2.97 1.27 10.98
N LEU A 204 3.92 0.42 11.40
CA LEU A 204 4.33 -0.77 10.67
C LEU A 204 3.22 -1.84 10.65
N ASN A 205 3.06 -2.53 9.54
CA ASN A 205 2.16 -3.68 9.42
C ASN A 205 2.70 -4.97 10.07
N ARG A 206 3.82 -4.91 10.79
CA ARG A 206 4.52 -6.04 11.42
C ARG A 206 3.63 -6.88 12.33
N GLU A 207 2.94 -6.26 13.29
CA GLU A 207 2.12 -7.00 14.27
C GLU A 207 0.89 -7.63 13.60
N ALA A 208 0.29 -6.93 12.63
CA ALA A 208 -0.82 -7.46 11.87
C ALA A 208 -0.40 -8.68 11.03
N ALA A 209 0.75 -8.61 10.36
CA ALA A 209 1.29 -9.71 9.58
C ALA A 209 1.64 -10.92 10.47
N ARG A 210 2.26 -10.69 11.64
CA ARG A 210 2.54 -11.75 12.60
C ARG A 210 1.25 -12.45 13.04
N ALA A 211 0.23 -11.69 13.42
CA ALA A 211 -1.06 -12.23 13.83
C ALA A 211 -1.74 -13.00 12.69
N ALA A 212 -1.65 -12.52 11.45
CA ALA A 212 -2.20 -13.19 10.28
C ALA A 212 -1.50 -14.54 10.01
N VAL A 213 -0.17 -14.58 10.08
CA VAL A 213 0.59 -15.84 9.94
C VAL A 213 0.25 -16.83 11.05
N GLU A 214 0.12 -16.36 12.31
CA GLU A 214 -0.29 -17.19 13.46
C GLU A 214 -1.72 -17.72 13.29
N ALA A 215 -2.63 -16.92 12.71
CA ALA A 215 -4.01 -17.32 12.40
C ALA A 215 -4.12 -18.24 11.16
N GLY A 216 -3.03 -18.49 10.45
CA GLY A 216 -2.99 -19.34 9.27
C GLY A 216 -3.54 -18.71 8.00
N VAL A 217 -3.58 -17.38 7.92
CA VAL A 217 -3.98 -16.64 6.71
C VAL A 217 -3.05 -17.00 5.55
N ARG A 218 -3.64 -17.25 4.38
CA ARG A 218 -2.92 -17.64 3.16
C ARG A 218 -2.99 -16.58 2.06
N ALA A 219 -4.03 -15.73 2.09
CA ALA A 219 -4.22 -14.69 1.11
C ALA A 219 -4.28 -13.33 1.78
N ALA A 220 -3.46 -12.41 1.26
CA ALA A 220 -3.33 -11.07 1.78
C ALA A 220 -2.78 -10.12 0.71
N THR A 221 -3.03 -8.83 0.88
CA THR A 221 -2.35 -7.71 0.21
C THR A 221 -2.32 -6.52 1.16
N ASP A 222 -1.44 -5.56 0.96
CA ASP A 222 -1.59 -4.28 1.62
C ASP A 222 -2.50 -3.33 0.82
N VAL A 223 -3.18 -2.42 1.51
CA VAL A 223 -4.09 -1.47 0.87
C VAL A 223 -3.35 -0.16 0.62
N THR A 224 -2.94 0.07 -0.62
CA THR A 224 -2.17 1.25 -1.02
C THR A 224 -2.83 2.03 -2.16
N GLY A 225 -2.14 2.34 -3.22
CA GLY A 225 -2.52 3.31 -4.24
C GLY A 225 -3.82 3.02 -4.99
N PHE A 226 -4.28 1.77 -5.04
CA PHE A 226 -5.54 1.40 -5.70
C PHE A 226 -6.77 1.48 -4.79
N GLY A 227 -6.58 1.80 -3.49
CA GLY A 227 -7.65 1.84 -2.52
C GLY A 227 -8.20 0.46 -2.14
N LEU A 228 -9.09 0.41 -1.15
CA LEU A 228 -9.62 -0.86 -0.67
C LEU A 228 -10.32 -1.65 -1.78
N LEU A 229 -11.17 -1.00 -2.58
CA LEU A 229 -11.87 -1.67 -3.69
C LEU A 229 -10.92 -2.20 -4.75
N GLY A 230 -9.88 -1.44 -5.10
CA GLY A 230 -8.93 -1.86 -6.13
C GLY A 230 -8.08 -3.06 -5.70
N HIS A 231 -7.60 -3.08 -4.45
CA HIS A 231 -6.83 -4.19 -3.93
C HIS A 231 -7.69 -5.43 -3.72
N LEU A 232 -8.92 -5.28 -3.19
CA LEU A 232 -9.88 -6.39 -3.06
C LEU A 232 -10.24 -6.99 -4.44
N TYR A 233 -10.46 -6.13 -5.44
CA TYR A 233 -10.72 -6.59 -6.81
C TYR A 233 -9.56 -7.40 -7.38
N LYS A 234 -8.31 -6.92 -7.24
CA LYS A 234 -7.12 -7.66 -7.69
C LYS A 234 -7.03 -9.04 -7.04
N LEU A 235 -7.19 -9.09 -5.72
CA LEU A 235 -7.15 -10.34 -4.95
C LEU A 235 -8.26 -11.30 -5.39
N CYS A 236 -9.50 -10.83 -5.51
CA CYS A 236 -10.61 -11.65 -5.99
C CYS A 236 -10.38 -12.17 -7.40
N ARG A 237 -9.86 -11.31 -8.30
CA ARG A 237 -9.54 -11.69 -9.68
C ARG A 237 -8.46 -12.75 -9.74
N ALA A 238 -7.36 -12.58 -8.99
CA ALA A 238 -6.25 -13.54 -8.95
C ALA A 238 -6.67 -14.90 -8.40
N SER A 239 -7.55 -14.91 -7.38
CA SER A 239 -8.07 -16.13 -6.77
C SER A 239 -9.28 -16.74 -7.47
N GLY A 240 -9.89 -16.06 -8.46
CA GLY A 240 -11.08 -16.54 -9.18
C GLY A 240 -12.36 -16.54 -8.34
N ILE A 241 -12.45 -15.74 -7.29
CA ILE A 241 -13.55 -15.65 -6.34
C ILE A 241 -14.24 -14.27 -6.40
N ALA A 242 -15.28 -14.08 -5.57
CA ALA A 242 -15.91 -12.79 -5.32
C ALA A 242 -15.88 -12.44 -3.83
N ALA A 243 -16.31 -11.21 -3.48
CA ALA A 243 -16.40 -10.74 -2.11
C ALA A 243 -17.69 -9.97 -1.87
N GLU A 244 -18.25 -10.07 -0.66
CA GLU A 244 -19.28 -9.19 -0.13
C GLU A 244 -18.69 -8.33 0.97
N LEU A 245 -18.82 -7.01 0.84
CA LEU A 245 -18.25 -6.01 1.70
C LEU A 245 -19.33 -5.31 2.52
N ASP A 246 -19.17 -5.25 3.84
CA ASP A 246 -20.01 -4.45 4.72
C ASP A 246 -19.38 -3.07 4.90
N PHE A 247 -19.87 -2.07 4.16
CA PHE A 247 -19.39 -0.70 4.26
C PHE A 247 -19.44 -0.15 5.69
N SER A 248 -20.45 -0.53 6.48
CA SER A 248 -20.61 -0.03 7.85
C SER A 248 -19.52 -0.53 8.80
N ALA A 249 -18.89 -1.65 8.47
CA ALA A 249 -17.79 -2.25 9.23
C ALA A 249 -16.40 -1.71 8.82
N VAL A 250 -16.29 -0.97 7.69
CA VAL A 250 -15.01 -0.43 7.24
C VAL A 250 -14.58 0.75 8.11
N PRO A 251 -13.45 0.64 8.84
CA PRO A 251 -12.97 1.72 9.67
C PRO A 251 -12.42 2.87 8.82
N THR A 252 -12.71 4.10 9.26
CA THR A 252 -12.22 5.33 8.60
C THR A 252 -11.41 6.18 9.56
N ILE A 253 -10.40 6.87 9.05
CA ILE A 253 -9.61 7.84 9.83
C ILE A 253 -10.52 9.01 10.20
N GLU A 254 -10.39 9.49 11.44
CA GLU A 254 -11.11 10.67 11.92
C GLU A 254 -10.89 11.88 11.00
N GLY A 255 -11.97 12.56 10.62
CA GLY A 255 -11.97 13.71 9.69
C GLY A 255 -11.98 13.34 8.22
N ALA A 256 -11.87 12.05 7.83
CA ALA A 256 -11.84 11.66 6.43
C ALA A 256 -13.20 11.84 5.73
N LYS A 257 -14.31 11.51 6.41
CA LYS A 257 -15.66 11.68 5.87
C LYS A 257 -16.03 13.16 5.75
N GLU A 258 -15.64 13.96 6.73
CA GLU A 258 -15.83 15.41 6.73
C GLU A 258 -15.04 16.06 5.59
N ALA A 259 -13.77 15.71 5.42
CA ALA A 259 -12.94 16.21 4.33
C ALA A 259 -13.48 15.79 2.96
N LEU A 260 -14.03 14.57 2.84
CA LEU A 260 -14.70 14.11 1.62
C LEU A 260 -15.93 14.97 1.32
N ALA A 261 -16.79 15.22 2.31
CA ALA A 261 -17.98 16.10 2.16
C ALA A 261 -17.61 17.56 1.82
N GLU A 262 -16.42 18.03 2.26
CA GLU A 262 -15.85 19.32 1.85
C GLU A 262 -15.32 19.30 0.40
N GLY A 263 -15.29 18.16 -0.27
CA GLY A 263 -14.86 17.98 -1.66
C GLY A 263 -13.39 17.68 -1.88
N PHE A 264 -12.63 17.33 -0.83
CA PHE A 264 -11.22 16.92 -0.97
C PHE A 264 -11.12 15.49 -1.48
N ILE A 265 -11.12 15.33 -2.80
CA ILE A 265 -11.05 14.02 -3.47
C ILE A 265 -9.79 13.95 -4.33
N PRO A 266 -8.86 13.04 -4.03
CA PRO A 266 -7.69 12.81 -4.87
C PRO A 266 -8.09 12.33 -6.28
N GLY A 267 -7.41 12.84 -7.31
CA GLY A 267 -7.65 12.36 -8.68
C GLY A 267 -7.35 10.85 -8.84
N GLY A 268 -6.43 10.31 -8.02
CA GLY A 268 -6.17 8.88 -7.95
C GLY A 268 -7.39 8.07 -7.52
N SER A 269 -8.08 8.51 -6.47
CA SER A 269 -9.26 7.83 -5.91
C SER A 269 -10.41 7.77 -6.94
N ARG A 270 -10.62 8.85 -7.72
CA ARG A 270 -11.60 8.83 -8.83
C ARG A 270 -11.22 7.81 -9.90
N ARG A 271 -9.95 7.80 -10.33
CA ARG A 271 -9.49 6.82 -11.33
C ARG A 271 -9.59 5.37 -10.83
N ASN A 272 -9.32 5.13 -9.56
CA ASN A 272 -9.49 3.84 -8.94
C ASN A 272 -10.95 3.37 -8.99
N LEU A 273 -11.88 4.26 -8.64
CA LEU A 273 -13.31 3.96 -8.70
C LEU A 273 -13.76 3.68 -10.14
N ASP A 274 -13.36 4.51 -11.11
CA ASP A 274 -13.71 4.30 -12.52
C ASP A 274 -13.19 2.95 -13.04
N TRP A 275 -12.01 2.53 -12.60
CA TRP A 275 -11.40 1.26 -12.99
C TRP A 275 -12.16 0.06 -12.40
N VAL A 276 -12.56 0.12 -11.12
CA VAL A 276 -13.22 -1.00 -10.44
C VAL A 276 -14.72 -1.04 -10.71
N ARG A 277 -15.36 0.09 -11.03
CA ARG A 277 -16.83 0.23 -11.20
C ARG A 277 -17.48 -0.84 -12.07
N PRO A 278 -16.93 -1.27 -13.23
CA PRO A 278 -17.53 -2.35 -14.03
C PRO A 278 -17.59 -3.71 -13.32
N HIS A 279 -16.92 -3.85 -12.20
CA HIS A 279 -16.77 -5.09 -11.43
C HIS A 279 -17.52 -5.06 -10.09
N LEU A 280 -18.32 -4.00 -9.86
CA LEU A 280 -19.11 -3.79 -8.64
C LEU A 280 -20.58 -4.11 -8.87
N ASP A 281 -21.21 -4.75 -7.88
CA ASP A 281 -22.66 -4.80 -7.68
C ASP A 281 -22.97 -4.08 -6.36
N THR A 282 -23.53 -2.88 -6.42
CA THR A 282 -23.61 -2.03 -5.22
C THR A 282 -24.80 -1.09 -5.25
N SER A 283 -25.35 -0.81 -4.06
CA SER A 283 -26.34 0.24 -3.80
C SER A 283 -25.76 1.46 -3.06
N LEU A 284 -24.43 1.47 -2.79
CA LEU A 284 -23.76 2.56 -2.11
C LEU A 284 -23.79 3.86 -2.94
N SER A 285 -23.81 4.99 -2.24
CA SER A 285 -23.70 6.30 -2.84
C SER A 285 -22.32 6.53 -3.48
N GLU A 286 -22.23 7.51 -4.38
CA GLU A 286 -20.95 7.90 -5.01
C GLU A 286 -19.89 8.30 -3.98
N GLU A 287 -20.29 9.00 -2.89
CA GLU A 287 -19.35 9.41 -1.83
C GLU A 287 -18.78 8.19 -1.08
N GLU A 288 -19.63 7.21 -0.75
CA GLU A 288 -19.20 5.97 -0.10
C GLU A 288 -18.26 5.17 -0.99
N LEU A 289 -18.56 5.08 -2.28
CA LEU A 289 -17.69 4.41 -3.24
C LEU A 289 -16.33 5.12 -3.41
N VAL A 290 -16.32 6.46 -3.44
CA VAL A 290 -15.07 7.25 -3.48
C VAL A 290 -14.24 7.00 -2.25
N LEU A 291 -14.84 6.91 -1.06
CA LEU A 291 -14.14 6.61 0.20
C LEU A 291 -13.51 5.21 0.16
N LEU A 292 -14.24 4.20 -0.30
CA LEU A 292 -13.72 2.84 -0.47
C LEU A 292 -12.62 2.73 -1.55
N ALA A 293 -12.66 3.58 -2.57
CA ALA A 293 -11.66 3.66 -3.63
C ALA A 293 -10.51 4.62 -3.30
N ASP A 294 -10.53 5.27 -2.10
CA ASP A 294 -9.54 6.25 -1.72
C ASP A 294 -8.14 5.66 -1.69
N ALA A 295 -7.22 6.29 -2.44
CA ALA A 295 -5.83 5.85 -2.52
C ALA A 295 -5.15 5.97 -1.16
N GLN A 296 -4.68 4.86 -0.61
CA GLN A 296 -3.93 4.83 0.63
C GLN A 296 -2.42 4.92 0.36
N THR A 297 -1.67 5.42 1.32
CA THR A 297 -0.22 5.32 1.40
C THR A 297 0.12 4.68 2.72
N SER A 298 0.90 3.62 2.72
CA SER A 298 1.20 2.82 3.91
C SER A 298 -0.08 2.41 4.68
N GLY A 299 -1.08 1.94 3.95
CA GLY A 299 -2.34 1.47 4.52
C GLY A 299 -2.18 0.14 5.26
N GLY A 300 -3.31 -0.41 5.71
CA GLY A 300 -3.33 -1.68 6.42
C GLY A 300 -3.28 -2.88 5.50
N LEU A 301 -3.16 -4.06 6.09
CA LEU A 301 -3.30 -5.32 5.39
C LEU A 301 -4.78 -5.65 5.19
N LEU A 302 -5.11 -6.15 4.01
CA LEU A 302 -6.35 -6.80 3.66
C LEU A 302 -6.10 -8.31 3.71
N LEU A 303 -6.68 -8.98 4.68
CA LEU A 303 -6.40 -10.36 5.03
C LEU A 303 -7.64 -11.22 4.78
N ILE A 304 -7.49 -12.35 4.08
CA ILE A 304 -8.59 -13.31 3.91
C ILE A 304 -8.50 -14.37 5.03
N GLY A 305 -9.25 -14.13 6.06
CA GLY A 305 -9.30 -14.85 7.33
C GLY A 305 -9.61 -13.91 8.48
N GLU A 306 -10.15 -14.44 9.57
CA GLU A 306 -10.36 -13.70 10.81
C GLU A 306 -9.03 -13.58 11.57
N VAL A 307 -8.63 -12.35 11.89
CA VAL A 307 -7.42 -12.07 12.67
C VAL A 307 -7.81 -11.32 13.93
N PRO A 308 -7.54 -11.89 15.12
CA PRO A 308 -7.94 -11.28 16.40
C PRO A 308 -7.40 -9.86 16.57
N GLY A 309 -8.26 -8.95 17.03
CA GLY A 309 -7.91 -7.55 17.29
C GLY A 309 -8.12 -6.60 16.10
N TYR A 310 -8.54 -7.12 14.95
CA TYR A 310 -8.83 -6.32 13.75
C TYR A 310 -10.27 -6.53 13.27
N PRO A 311 -10.94 -5.50 12.70
CA PRO A 311 -12.31 -5.60 12.24
C PRO A 311 -12.44 -6.52 11.01
N VAL A 312 -13.48 -7.35 11.01
CA VAL A 312 -13.97 -8.06 9.84
C VAL A 312 -14.89 -7.10 9.08
N ILE A 313 -14.59 -6.87 7.79
CA ILE A 313 -15.28 -5.92 6.93
C ILE A 313 -16.13 -6.57 5.83
N GLY A 314 -16.22 -7.88 5.83
CA GLY A 314 -16.95 -8.65 4.82
C GLY A 314 -16.52 -10.10 4.78
N HIS A 315 -16.85 -10.78 3.72
CA HIS A 315 -16.45 -12.17 3.48
C HIS A 315 -16.29 -12.47 1.99
N THR A 316 -15.49 -13.46 1.69
CA THR A 316 -15.31 -13.99 0.33
C THR A 316 -16.44 -14.91 -0.04
N THR A 317 -16.79 -14.98 -1.33
CA THR A 317 -17.87 -15.84 -1.85
C THR A 317 -17.42 -16.52 -3.15
N GLU A 318 -18.14 -17.58 -3.54
CA GLU A 318 -18.01 -18.11 -4.89
C GLU A 318 -18.44 -17.05 -5.92
N ARG A 319 -17.70 -16.94 -7.01
CA ARG A 319 -18.07 -16.04 -8.09
C ARG A 319 -19.19 -16.62 -8.93
N THR A 320 -20.36 -16.04 -8.88
CA THR A 320 -21.57 -16.51 -9.59
C THR A 320 -22.01 -15.62 -10.76
N GLY A 321 -21.28 -14.51 -11.03
CA GLY A 321 -21.63 -13.51 -12.04
C GLY A 321 -20.42 -12.74 -12.55
N ASP A 322 -20.67 -11.57 -13.17
CA ASP A 322 -19.62 -10.71 -13.73
C ASP A 322 -18.98 -9.83 -12.65
N ALA A 323 -19.71 -9.47 -11.60
CA ALA A 323 -19.17 -8.70 -10.49
C ALA A 323 -18.20 -9.53 -9.63
N PHE A 324 -17.15 -8.86 -9.16
CA PHE A 324 -16.19 -9.40 -8.20
C PHE A 324 -16.48 -8.93 -6.77
N ILE A 325 -17.09 -7.76 -6.62
CA ILE A 325 -17.37 -7.17 -5.31
C ILE A 325 -18.84 -6.77 -5.26
N LYS A 326 -19.51 -7.21 -4.21
CA LYS A 326 -20.81 -6.71 -3.79
C LYS A 326 -20.64 -5.88 -2.53
N ALA A 327 -21.20 -4.65 -2.52
CA ALA A 327 -21.05 -3.71 -1.41
C ALA A 327 -22.32 -2.87 -1.18
#